data_aac2565d1084beefd8f79e55a5375081
#
_entry.id   aac2565d1084beefd8f79e55a5375081
#
_cell.length_a   1.000
_cell.length_b   1.000
_cell.length_c   1.000
_cell.angle_alpha   90.00
_cell.angle_beta   90.00
_cell.angle_gamma   90.00
#
_symmetry.space_group_name_H-M   'P 1'
#
loop_
_entity.id
_entity.type
_entity.pdbx_description
1 polymer ?
#
loop_
_entity_poly.entity_id
_entity_poly.type
_entity_poly.pdbx_seq_one_letter_code
_entity_poly.pdbx_strand_id
1 'polypeptide(L)'
;MKNLFLTLALAFSASCLNAKTPKIPVYAWAGWGEKTTEQSLAADFKAWKKHGVTGVCINAGMDTEKIRIASKVAKKAGLEYHAWVPTMTQGGKPQSWYTVNRLGESAYDKPAYVPYYTTLDPRNEDVKRFLTEKLSEIAEIPDVDYVQLDYIRYADVILARGLWDKYGLTMNGEYAKADYCYCDNCVAAFKKQSGIDITKVTDPSKIQEWAQFRCDAVTELVNTISDAIHAKGKKVSADVFPGPKSYAEWMVRQQWNKWNLDAVFPMNYNDFYMEPASWVGSVTKEEAEAIKGKNTKLYSGIFICHDWQHKDKVIDPENSGLLPSEIAEAVESAMKAGADGISIFTPNDMTNEHWAELEKVLKNL
;
A
#
# COMPACT_ATOMS: atom_id res chain seq x y z
N MET A 1 -12.64 9.14 81.97
CA MET A 1 -11.78 9.13 80.77
C MET A 1 -12.48 8.27 79.75
N LYS A 2 -13.18 8.89 78.79
CA LYS A 2 -13.97 8.22 77.79
C LYS A 2 -13.17 8.33 76.41
N ASN A 3 -12.70 7.20 75.89
CA ASN A 3 -12.02 7.15 74.63
C ASN A 3 -13.07 7.14 73.50
N LEU A 4 -13.00 8.16 72.65
CA LEU A 4 -13.83 8.28 71.43
C LEU A 4 -13.02 7.70 70.25
N PHE A 5 -13.44 6.55 69.70
CA PHE A 5 -12.90 6.01 68.50
C PHE A 5 -13.65 6.64 67.35
N LEU A 6 -12.90 7.40 66.51
CA LEU A 6 -13.40 7.99 65.31
C LEU A 6 -13.08 6.99 64.09
N THR A 7 -14.11 6.35 63.59
CA THR A 7 -13.99 5.44 62.44
C THR A 7 -14.10 6.25 61.16
N LEU A 8 -12.99 6.39 60.43
CA LEU A 8 -12.96 7.04 59.13
C LEU A 8 -13.36 6.02 58.07
N ALA A 9 -14.55 6.16 57.51
CA ALA A 9 -15.00 5.35 56.36
C ALA A 9 -14.46 5.98 55.08
N LEU A 10 -13.44 5.35 54.42
CA LEU A 10 -13.00 5.68 53.08
C LEU A 10 -14.02 5.12 52.08
N ALA A 11 -14.80 6.01 51.50
CA ALA A 11 -15.63 5.68 50.34
C ALA A 11 -14.73 5.62 49.08
N PHE A 12 -14.40 4.42 48.63
CA PHE A 12 -13.83 4.20 47.29
C PHE A 12 -14.93 4.43 46.26
N SER A 13 -14.96 5.58 45.63
CA SER A 13 -15.73 5.80 44.41
C SER A 13 -15.00 5.11 43.26
N ALA A 14 -15.49 3.94 42.88
CA ALA A 14 -15.09 3.28 41.64
C ALA A 14 -15.63 4.11 40.46
N SER A 15 -14.80 5.03 39.95
CA SER A 15 -15.03 5.63 38.65
C SER A 15 -14.85 4.54 37.62
N CYS A 16 -15.95 3.93 37.14
CA CYS A 16 -15.95 3.16 35.89
C CYS A 16 -15.57 4.13 34.77
N LEU A 17 -14.28 4.20 34.46
CA LEU A 17 -13.83 4.73 33.20
C LEU A 17 -14.43 3.81 32.13
N ASN A 18 -15.49 4.27 31.47
CA ASN A 18 -15.92 3.73 30.17
C ASN A 18 -14.77 3.96 29.21
N ALA A 19 -13.81 3.04 29.17
CA ALA A 19 -12.85 2.97 28.09
C ALA A 19 -13.68 2.75 26.81
N LYS A 20 -13.82 3.80 26.00
CA LYS A 20 -14.39 3.65 24.65
C LYS A 20 -13.55 2.58 23.97
N THR A 21 -14.18 1.51 23.53
CA THR A 21 -13.54 0.50 22.69
C THR A 21 -12.76 1.25 21.60
N PRO A 22 -11.45 1.01 21.42
CA PRO A 22 -10.70 1.69 20.38
C PRO A 22 -11.40 1.46 19.04
N LYS A 23 -11.71 2.55 18.33
CA LYS A 23 -12.30 2.43 17.00
C LYS A 23 -11.33 1.68 16.10
N ILE A 24 -11.82 0.71 15.35
CA ILE A 24 -11.06 0.04 14.30
C ILE A 24 -10.62 1.11 13.30
N PRO A 25 -9.31 1.25 12.99
CA PRO A 25 -8.84 2.19 12.00
C PRO A 25 -9.41 1.85 10.61
N VAL A 26 -9.93 2.88 9.94
CA VAL A 26 -10.42 2.79 8.56
C VAL A 26 -9.77 3.89 7.75
N TYR A 27 -9.05 3.51 6.71
CA TYR A 27 -8.38 4.45 5.80
C TYR A 27 -9.10 4.54 4.46
N ALA A 28 -9.12 5.71 3.88
CA ALA A 28 -9.75 5.99 2.60
C ALA A 28 -8.72 6.52 1.59
N TRP A 29 -8.62 5.88 0.42
CA TRP A 29 -7.68 6.27 -0.62
C TRP A 29 -8.36 7.10 -1.69
N ALA A 30 -7.76 8.25 -2.03
CA ALA A 30 -8.25 9.09 -3.12
C ALA A 30 -7.12 9.82 -3.84
N GLY A 31 -7.35 10.20 -5.08
CA GLY A 31 -6.43 10.99 -5.88
C GLY A 31 -6.77 12.48 -5.87
N TRP A 32 -5.75 13.31 -5.99
CA TRP A 32 -5.92 14.73 -6.31
C TRP A 32 -6.13 14.88 -7.82
N GLY A 33 -7.38 14.90 -8.27
CA GLY A 33 -7.75 15.09 -9.67
C GLY A 33 -7.83 16.55 -10.09
N GLU A 34 -8.13 16.80 -11.36
CA GLU A 34 -8.23 18.14 -11.93
C GLU A 34 -9.28 19.04 -11.25
N LYS A 35 -10.37 18.44 -10.75
CA LYS A 35 -11.47 19.15 -10.08
C LYS A 35 -11.29 19.22 -8.56
N THR A 36 -10.21 18.69 -8.02
CA THR A 36 -9.97 18.68 -6.58
C THR A 36 -9.59 20.07 -6.08
N THR A 37 -10.26 20.50 -5.03
CA THR A 37 -10.03 21.78 -4.35
C THR A 37 -9.98 21.57 -2.84
N GLU A 38 -9.48 22.56 -2.09
CA GLU A 38 -9.54 22.54 -0.61
C GLU A 38 -10.98 22.32 -0.10
N GLN A 39 -11.97 22.94 -0.77
CA GLN A 39 -13.38 22.83 -0.39
C GLN A 39 -13.96 21.45 -0.68
N SER A 40 -13.65 20.85 -1.85
CA SER A 40 -14.11 19.49 -2.17
C SER A 40 -13.51 18.47 -1.22
N LEU A 41 -12.20 18.55 -0.93
CA LEU A 41 -11.56 17.67 0.06
C LEU A 41 -12.19 17.82 1.44
N ALA A 42 -12.51 19.06 1.88
CA ALA A 42 -13.15 19.27 3.18
C ALA A 42 -14.56 18.64 3.25
N ALA A 43 -15.30 18.69 2.14
CA ALA A 43 -16.61 18.04 2.04
C ALA A 43 -16.49 16.52 2.09
N ASP A 44 -15.57 15.94 1.30
CA ASP A 44 -15.33 14.49 1.22
C ASP A 44 -14.85 13.95 2.58
N PHE A 45 -13.84 14.55 3.19
CA PHE A 45 -13.31 14.11 4.49
C PHE A 45 -14.36 14.18 5.61
N LYS A 46 -15.22 15.23 5.57
CA LYS A 46 -16.35 15.32 6.51
C LYS A 46 -17.37 14.20 6.28
N ALA A 47 -17.65 13.86 5.02
CA ALA A 47 -18.58 12.79 4.66
C ALA A 47 -17.99 11.42 5.10
N TRP A 48 -16.76 11.10 4.71
CA TRP A 48 -16.12 9.83 5.05
C TRP A 48 -15.96 9.63 6.56
N LYS A 49 -15.61 10.70 7.28
CA LYS A 49 -15.52 10.64 8.75
C LYS A 49 -16.83 10.27 9.43
N LYS A 50 -17.99 10.68 8.89
CA LYS A 50 -19.30 10.29 9.43
C LYS A 50 -19.52 8.78 9.34
N HIS A 51 -18.95 8.14 8.32
CA HIS A 51 -18.99 6.69 8.11
C HIS A 51 -17.90 5.91 8.86
N GLY A 52 -17.10 6.59 9.69
CA GLY A 52 -16.12 5.93 10.56
C GLY A 52 -14.69 5.97 10.05
N VAL A 53 -14.40 6.60 8.91
CA VAL A 53 -13.02 6.79 8.40
C VAL A 53 -12.20 7.57 9.44
N THR A 54 -10.99 7.07 9.73
CA THR A 54 -10.06 7.61 10.73
C THR A 54 -8.83 8.26 10.10
N GLY A 55 -8.50 7.89 8.86
CA GLY A 55 -7.37 8.45 8.13
C GLY A 55 -7.60 8.43 6.62
N VAL A 56 -6.80 9.21 5.91
CA VAL A 56 -6.87 9.36 4.45
C VAL A 56 -5.50 9.23 3.81
N CYS A 57 -5.46 8.54 2.67
CA CYS A 57 -4.29 8.37 1.83
C CYS A 57 -4.55 9.14 0.53
N ILE A 58 -3.89 10.28 0.34
CA ILE A 58 -4.17 11.17 -0.79
C ILE A 58 -3.00 11.20 -1.77
N ASN A 59 -3.25 10.72 -2.99
CA ASN A 59 -2.28 10.79 -4.07
C ASN A 59 -2.27 12.18 -4.71
N ALA A 60 -1.32 12.99 -4.31
CA ALA A 60 -0.99 14.26 -4.94
C ALA A 60 0.38 14.20 -5.67
N GLY A 61 0.89 13.00 -5.92
CA GLY A 61 2.24 12.78 -6.43
C GLY A 61 3.29 13.33 -5.47
N MET A 62 4.30 14.03 -6.03
CA MET A 62 5.34 14.71 -5.25
C MET A 62 5.12 16.25 -5.19
N ASP A 63 3.88 16.70 -5.40
CA ASP A 63 3.51 18.12 -5.35
C ASP A 63 3.32 18.56 -3.89
N THR A 64 4.36 19.18 -3.33
CA THR A 64 4.37 19.59 -1.92
C THR A 64 3.29 20.62 -1.57
N GLU A 65 2.85 21.45 -2.53
CA GLU A 65 1.78 22.40 -2.28
C GLU A 65 0.42 21.72 -2.14
N LYS A 66 0.09 20.80 -3.05
CA LYS A 66 -1.12 19.98 -2.93
C LYS A 66 -1.13 19.14 -1.66
N ILE A 67 0.01 18.52 -1.32
CA ILE A 67 0.16 17.75 -0.09
C ILE A 67 -0.07 18.63 1.14
N ARG A 68 0.47 19.86 1.16
CA ARG A 68 0.27 20.83 2.24
C ARG A 68 -1.20 21.21 2.41
N ILE A 69 -1.93 21.44 1.32
CA ILE A 69 -3.35 21.74 1.35
C ILE A 69 -4.13 20.53 1.88
N ALA A 70 -3.92 19.34 1.32
CA ALA A 70 -4.65 18.12 1.69
C ALA A 70 -4.41 17.72 3.15
N SER A 71 -3.14 17.74 3.61
CA SER A 71 -2.79 17.39 4.99
C SER A 71 -3.42 18.36 6.00
N LYS A 72 -3.41 19.66 5.70
CA LYS A 72 -4.06 20.68 6.53
C LYS A 72 -5.57 20.46 6.64
N VAL A 73 -6.23 20.10 5.53
CA VAL A 73 -7.67 19.79 5.51
C VAL A 73 -7.96 18.53 6.33
N ALA A 74 -7.16 17.48 6.17
CA ALA A 74 -7.28 16.25 6.96
C ALA A 74 -7.12 16.52 8.46
N LYS A 75 -6.12 17.32 8.83
CA LYS A 75 -5.88 17.73 10.22
C LYS A 75 -7.08 18.48 10.82
N LYS A 76 -7.64 19.45 10.07
CA LYS A 76 -8.86 20.16 10.48
C LYS A 76 -10.06 19.23 10.66
N ALA A 77 -10.16 18.20 9.82
CA ALA A 77 -11.20 17.18 9.93
C ALA A 77 -10.91 16.17 11.09
N GLY A 78 -9.73 16.20 11.70
CA GLY A 78 -9.30 15.23 12.71
C GLY A 78 -9.10 13.83 12.13
N LEU A 79 -8.51 13.76 10.94
CA LEU A 79 -8.12 12.54 10.24
C LEU A 79 -6.58 12.45 10.20
N GLU A 80 -6.05 11.24 10.30
CA GLU A 80 -4.64 10.96 10.04
C GLU A 80 -4.38 11.10 8.54
N TYR A 81 -3.25 11.67 8.16
CA TYR A 81 -2.93 11.94 6.77
C TYR A 81 -1.69 11.18 6.29
N HIS A 82 -1.89 10.39 5.25
CA HIS A 82 -0.83 9.73 4.52
C HIS A 82 -0.61 10.43 3.17
N ALA A 83 0.59 10.97 2.95
CA ALA A 83 0.99 11.47 1.64
C ALA A 83 1.29 10.29 0.72
N TRP A 84 0.31 9.86 -0.07
CA TRP A 84 0.41 8.74 -0.99
C TRP A 84 1.19 9.16 -2.24
N VAL A 85 2.35 8.55 -2.46
CA VAL A 85 3.29 8.90 -3.53
C VAL A 85 3.62 7.67 -4.39
N PRO A 86 3.33 7.69 -5.71
CA PRO A 86 3.91 6.74 -6.65
C PRO A 86 5.43 6.89 -6.65
N THR A 87 6.15 5.94 -6.05
CA THR A 87 7.58 6.13 -5.71
C THR A 87 8.50 5.81 -6.88
N MET A 88 8.53 4.55 -7.34
CA MET A 88 9.41 4.16 -8.44
C MET A 88 8.81 4.41 -9.82
N THR A 89 7.52 4.69 -9.92
CA THR A 89 6.85 4.98 -11.19
C THR A 89 6.80 6.49 -11.41
N GLN A 90 7.81 7.03 -12.09
CA GLN A 90 8.01 8.46 -12.30
C GLN A 90 8.33 8.76 -13.77
N GLY A 91 7.50 9.57 -14.42
CA GLY A 91 7.78 10.08 -15.76
C GLY A 91 8.78 11.26 -15.76
N GLY A 92 9.35 11.58 -16.92
CA GLY A 92 10.14 12.80 -17.14
C GLY A 92 11.49 12.83 -16.42
N LYS A 93 12.07 11.69 -16.09
CA LYS A 93 13.41 11.58 -15.50
C LYS A 93 14.46 11.28 -16.58
N PRO A 94 15.76 11.43 -16.28
CA PRO A 94 16.82 11.02 -17.22
C PRO A 94 16.65 9.56 -17.66
N GLN A 95 16.85 9.28 -18.95
CA GLN A 95 16.67 7.94 -19.52
C GLN A 95 17.51 6.86 -18.78
N SER A 96 18.71 7.21 -18.33
CA SER A 96 19.60 6.31 -17.58
C SER A 96 19.07 5.90 -16.20
N TRP A 97 17.98 6.49 -15.73
CA TRP A 97 17.37 6.17 -14.44
C TRP A 97 16.36 5.03 -14.51
N TYR A 98 15.91 4.68 -15.72
CA TYR A 98 14.85 3.70 -15.90
C TYR A 98 15.39 2.27 -16.01
N THR A 99 14.60 1.35 -15.54
CA THR A 99 14.88 -0.08 -15.64
C THR A 99 14.91 -0.53 -17.10
N VAL A 100 15.71 -1.57 -17.37
CA VAL A 100 15.79 -2.26 -18.67
C VAL A 100 15.27 -3.68 -18.48
N ASN A 101 14.37 -4.14 -19.37
CA ASN A 101 13.81 -5.48 -19.30
C ASN A 101 14.76 -6.53 -19.88
N ARG A 102 14.38 -7.81 -19.76
CA ARG A 102 15.17 -8.94 -20.28
C ARG A 102 15.38 -8.92 -21.80
N LEU A 103 14.59 -8.16 -22.54
CA LEU A 103 14.72 -8.00 -24.01
C LEU A 103 15.62 -6.83 -24.39
N GLY A 104 16.21 -6.12 -23.41
CA GLY A 104 17.03 -4.93 -23.63
C GLY A 104 16.23 -3.64 -23.88
N GLU A 105 14.93 -3.64 -23.60
CA GLU A 105 14.07 -2.48 -23.78
C GLU A 105 13.96 -1.68 -22.48
N SER A 106 14.15 -0.35 -22.57
CA SER A 106 14.01 0.55 -21.43
C SER A 106 12.54 0.80 -21.09
N ALA A 107 12.20 0.84 -19.80
CA ALA A 107 10.89 1.28 -19.33
C ALA A 107 10.60 2.76 -19.63
N TYR A 108 11.62 3.54 -20.04
CA TYR A 108 11.47 4.90 -20.55
C TYR A 108 10.71 4.93 -21.88
N ASP A 109 11.14 4.09 -22.83
CA ASP A 109 10.60 4.07 -24.20
C ASP A 109 9.47 3.05 -24.37
N LYS A 110 9.56 1.94 -23.67
CA LYS A 110 8.66 0.79 -23.78
C LYS A 110 8.26 0.24 -22.41
N PRO A 111 7.46 0.99 -21.65
CA PRO A 111 6.96 0.50 -20.37
C PRO A 111 6.10 -0.76 -20.54
N ALA A 112 6.13 -1.64 -19.54
CA ALA A 112 5.31 -2.84 -19.55
C ALA A 112 3.82 -2.48 -19.32
N TYR A 113 2.93 -3.19 -20.00
CA TYR A 113 1.46 -3.13 -19.89
C TYR A 113 0.82 -1.78 -20.20
N VAL A 114 1.22 -0.71 -19.53
CA VAL A 114 0.58 0.60 -19.56
C VAL A 114 1.63 1.72 -19.66
N PRO A 115 1.31 2.85 -20.34
CA PRO A 115 2.30 3.91 -20.60
C PRO A 115 2.93 4.53 -19.37
N TYR A 116 2.25 4.49 -18.21
CA TYR A 116 2.76 5.09 -16.98
C TYR A 116 3.69 4.18 -16.18
N TYR A 117 3.89 2.90 -16.57
CA TYR A 117 4.82 1.98 -15.89
C TYR A 117 6.29 2.30 -16.21
N THR A 118 6.63 3.57 -16.11
CA THR A 118 7.98 4.11 -16.29
C THR A 118 8.80 3.87 -15.02
N THR A 119 9.18 2.62 -14.78
CA THR A 119 9.79 2.19 -13.51
C THR A 119 11.26 2.60 -13.44
N LEU A 120 11.61 3.33 -12.36
CA LEU A 120 12.99 3.71 -12.04
C LEU A 120 13.78 2.52 -11.49
N ASP A 121 15.11 2.51 -11.71
CA ASP A 121 16.00 1.47 -11.21
C ASP A 121 16.37 1.73 -9.72
N PRO A 122 15.95 0.88 -8.77
CA PRO A 122 16.23 1.07 -7.35
C PRO A 122 17.71 0.95 -6.99
N ARG A 123 18.55 0.43 -7.88
CA ARG A 123 20.02 0.35 -7.69
C ARG A 123 20.78 1.55 -8.26
N ASN A 124 20.10 2.45 -8.94
CA ASN A 124 20.71 3.68 -9.42
C ASN A 124 20.87 4.69 -8.28
N GLU A 125 22.11 5.11 -7.98
CA GLU A 125 22.39 6.01 -6.86
C GLU A 125 21.77 7.40 -7.02
N ASP A 126 21.60 7.89 -8.25
CA ASP A 126 20.90 9.15 -8.50
C ASP A 126 19.40 9.03 -8.24
N VAL A 127 18.82 7.87 -8.55
CA VAL A 127 17.42 7.55 -8.21
C VAL A 127 17.23 7.47 -6.70
N LYS A 128 18.10 6.74 -5.98
CA LYS A 128 18.04 6.66 -4.51
C LYS A 128 18.12 8.05 -3.89
N ARG A 129 19.10 8.86 -4.33
CA ARG A 129 19.25 10.23 -3.83
C ARG A 129 18.00 11.06 -4.09
N PHE A 130 17.51 11.10 -5.34
CA PHE A 130 16.33 11.85 -5.74
C PHE A 130 15.10 11.48 -4.91
N LEU A 131 14.80 10.18 -4.78
CA LEU A 131 13.64 9.73 -4.03
C LEU A 131 13.77 10.05 -2.54
N THR A 132 14.95 9.83 -1.95
CA THR A 132 15.20 10.12 -0.54
C THR A 132 15.04 11.61 -0.23
N GLU A 133 15.60 12.49 -1.08
CA GLU A 133 15.49 13.95 -0.92
C GLU A 133 14.04 14.42 -1.06
N LYS A 134 13.32 13.97 -2.11
CA LYS A 134 11.94 14.39 -2.36
C LYS A 134 10.97 13.90 -1.28
N LEU A 135 11.10 12.68 -0.82
CA LEU A 135 10.24 12.15 0.22
C LEU A 135 10.57 12.76 1.60
N SER A 136 11.83 13.14 1.83
CA SER A 136 12.21 13.92 3.00
C SER A 136 11.62 15.34 3.00
N GLU A 137 11.54 16.02 1.84
CA GLU A 137 10.83 17.31 1.70
C GLU A 137 9.34 17.17 2.08
N ILE A 138 8.68 16.10 1.65
CA ILE A 138 7.29 15.81 2.02
C ILE A 138 7.17 15.56 3.53
N ALA A 139 8.11 14.84 4.12
CA ALA A 139 8.13 14.59 5.55
C ALA A 139 8.31 15.87 6.40
N GLU A 140 8.87 16.94 5.84
CA GLU A 140 8.99 18.25 6.53
C GLU A 140 7.66 19.03 6.60
N ILE A 141 6.62 18.60 5.87
CA ILE A 141 5.30 19.24 5.94
C ILE A 141 4.66 18.94 7.31
N PRO A 142 4.30 19.96 8.11
CA PRO A 142 3.89 19.75 9.51
C PRO A 142 2.70 18.80 9.70
N ASP A 143 1.67 18.93 8.85
CA ASP A 143 0.42 18.18 8.97
C ASP A 143 0.43 16.80 8.26
N VAL A 144 1.57 16.39 7.67
CA VAL A 144 1.78 15.02 7.19
C VAL A 144 2.09 14.12 8.38
N ASP A 145 1.35 13.04 8.56
CA ASP A 145 1.61 12.03 9.58
C ASP A 145 2.49 10.91 9.04
N TYR A 146 2.20 10.44 7.81
CA TYR A 146 2.95 9.41 7.10
C TYR A 146 3.33 9.85 5.69
N VAL A 147 4.50 9.41 5.24
CA VAL A 147 4.81 9.32 3.80
C VAL A 147 4.51 7.90 3.37
N GLN A 148 3.60 7.74 2.40
CA GLN A 148 3.12 6.43 1.92
C GLN A 148 3.72 6.12 0.55
N LEU A 149 4.45 5.01 0.49
CA LEU A 149 5.19 4.57 -0.68
C LEU A 149 4.33 3.62 -1.52
N ASP A 150 3.82 4.10 -2.64
CA ASP A 150 3.17 3.25 -3.64
C ASP A 150 4.10 3.01 -4.83
N TYR A 151 3.80 2.00 -5.65
CA TYR A 151 4.67 1.59 -6.76
C TYR A 151 6.14 1.43 -6.35
N ILE A 152 6.38 1.10 -5.10
CA ILE A 152 7.72 0.80 -4.56
C ILE A 152 8.08 -0.65 -4.88
N ARG A 153 8.20 -0.94 -6.16
CA ARG A 153 8.35 -2.28 -6.72
C ARG A 153 8.77 -2.23 -8.19
N TYR A 154 9.23 -3.37 -8.69
CA TYR A 154 9.31 -3.57 -10.14
C TYR A 154 7.91 -3.72 -10.76
N ALA A 155 7.82 -3.62 -12.08
CA ALA A 155 6.60 -3.99 -12.78
C ALA A 155 6.28 -5.48 -12.57
N ASP A 156 5.00 -5.82 -12.75
CA ASP A 156 4.49 -7.17 -12.52
C ASP A 156 5.10 -8.17 -13.51
N VAL A 157 6.14 -8.89 -13.10
CA VAL A 157 6.77 -9.92 -13.93
C VAL A 157 5.81 -11.09 -14.18
N ILE A 158 4.88 -11.30 -13.27
CA ILE A 158 3.68 -12.11 -13.46
C ILE A 158 2.49 -11.25 -13.01
N LEU A 159 1.60 -11.01 -13.94
CA LEU A 159 0.41 -10.21 -13.73
C LEU A 159 -0.64 -11.02 -12.95
N ALA A 160 -1.41 -10.37 -12.09
CA ALA A 160 -2.52 -10.99 -11.39
C ALA A 160 -3.51 -11.62 -12.39
N ARG A 161 -4.01 -12.84 -12.09
CA ARG A 161 -4.75 -13.67 -13.06
C ARG A 161 -5.97 -12.97 -13.66
N GLY A 162 -6.69 -12.19 -12.86
CA GLY A 162 -7.87 -11.46 -13.31
C GLY A 162 -7.59 -10.39 -14.37
N LEU A 163 -6.32 -9.94 -14.49
CA LEU A 163 -5.93 -8.92 -15.48
C LEU A 163 -5.49 -9.51 -16.83
N TRP A 164 -5.33 -10.83 -16.96
CA TRP A 164 -4.78 -11.41 -18.18
C TRP A 164 -5.61 -11.12 -19.41
N ASP A 165 -6.92 -11.25 -19.31
CA ASP A 165 -7.83 -11.04 -20.44
C ASP A 165 -7.83 -9.59 -20.91
N LYS A 166 -7.73 -8.63 -19.97
CA LYS A 166 -7.59 -7.20 -20.25
C LYS A 166 -6.38 -6.89 -21.15
N TYR A 167 -5.26 -7.59 -20.91
CA TYR A 167 -4.02 -7.37 -21.65
C TYR A 167 -3.80 -8.39 -22.78
N GLY A 168 -4.77 -9.28 -23.04
CA GLY A 168 -4.67 -10.34 -24.06
C GLY A 168 -3.51 -11.31 -23.78
N LEU A 169 -3.24 -11.61 -22.51
CA LEU A 169 -2.12 -12.44 -22.06
C LEU A 169 -2.58 -13.79 -21.56
N THR A 170 -1.73 -14.80 -21.79
CA THR A 170 -1.76 -16.09 -21.10
C THR A 170 -0.36 -16.33 -20.57
N MET A 171 -0.17 -16.29 -19.25
CA MET A 171 1.16 -16.33 -18.64
C MET A 171 1.46 -17.73 -18.11
N ASN A 172 2.51 -18.35 -18.66
CA ASN A 172 3.04 -19.65 -18.19
C ASN A 172 4.33 -19.50 -17.37
N GLY A 173 4.67 -18.26 -16.97
CA GLY A 173 5.89 -17.90 -16.26
C GLY A 173 6.17 -16.40 -16.34
N GLU A 174 7.36 -16.00 -15.96
CA GLU A 174 7.79 -14.61 -15.94
C GLU A 174 7.76 -13.95 -17.33
N TYR A 175 7.09 -12.80 -17.42
CA TYR A 175 6.91 -12.08 -18.69
C TYR A 175 8.14 -11.25 -19.02
N ALA A 176 8.87 -11.63 -20.07
CA ALA A 176 10.14 -11.04 -20.43
C ALA A 176 10.11 -9.50 -20.59
N LYS A 177 8.99 -8.94 -21.08
CA LYS A 177 8.83 -7.48 -21.23
C LYS A 177 8.66 -6.74 -19.90
N ALA A 178 8.29 -7.45 -18.84
CA ALA A 178 8.14 -6.89 -17.49
C ALA A 178 9.21 -7.41 -16.51
N ASP A 179 10.15 -8.23 -16.98
CA ASP A 179 11.23 -8.78 -16.18
C ASP A 179 12.39 -7.78 -16.11
N TYR A 180 12.46 -7.00 -15.04
CA TYR A 180 13.43 -5.94 -14.76
C TYR A 180 14.31 -6.26 -13.54
N CYS A 181 15.53 -5.71 -13.34
CA CYS A 181 16.27 -4.82 -14.23
C CYS A 181 17.47 -5.55 -14.83
N TYR A 182 17.66 -5.45 -16.14
CA TYR A 182 18.81 -6.01 -16.88
C TYR A 182 19.71 -4.89 -17.44
N CYS A 183 19.70 -3.70 -16.84
CA CYS A 183 20.66 -2.66 -17.18
C CYS A 183 22.10 -3.12 -16.89
N ASP A 184 23.09 -2.54 -17.58
CA ASP A 184 24.50 -2.94 -17.45
C ASP A 184 24.98 -2.94 -16.02
N ASN A 185 24.59 -1.93 -15.22
CA ASN A 185 24.95 -1.82 -13.81
C ASN A 185 24.39 -2.99 -12.97
N CYS A 186 23.11 -3.33 -13.15
CA CYS A 186 22.48 -4.44 -12.44
C CYS A 186 23.11 -5.78 -12.82
N VAL A 187 23.34 -6.01 -14.12
CA VAL A 187 24.00 -7.24 -14.62
C VAL A 187 25.42 -7.37 -14.08
N ALA A 188 26.21 -6.30 -14.14
CA ALA A 188 27.57 -6.31 -13.64
C ALA A 188 27.64 -6.51 -12.11
N ALA A 189 26.76 -5.83 -11.35
CA ALA A 189 26.68 -5.98 -9.90
C ALA A 189 26.29 -7.40 -9.49
N PHE A 190 25.28 -7.99 -10.14
CA PHE A 190 24.89 -9.37 -9.88
C PHE A 190 25.99 -10.36 -10.20
N LYS A 191 26.65 -10.21 -11.36
CA LYS A 191 27.78 -11.06 -11.75
C LYS A 191 28.93 -10.98 -10.74
N LYS A 192 29.23 -9.76 -10.24
CA LYS A 192 30.25 -9.57 -9.20
C LYS A 192 29.90 -10.29 -7.89
N GLN A 193 28.61 -10.25 -7.51
CA GLN A 193 28.12 -10.83 -6.26
C GLN A 193 28.01 -12.36 -6.32
N SER A 194 27.47 -12.90 -7.42
CA SER A 194 27.09 -14.33 -7.54
C SER A 194 28.06 -15.16 -8.38
N GLY A 195 28.88 -14.52 -9.21
CA GLY A 195 29.67 -15.18 -10.26
C GLY A 195 28.86 -15.56 -11.51
N ILE A 196 27.55 -15.38 -11.51
CA ILE A 196 26.63 -15.76 -12.58
C ILE A 196 26.46 -14.59 -13.57
N ASP A 197 26.64 -14.85 -14.84
CA ASP A 197 26.30 -13.93 -15.92
C ASP A 197 24.83 -14.18 -16.33
N ILE A 198 23.91 -13.38 -15.77
CA ILE A 198 22.46 -13.60 -15.96
C ILE A 198 22.04 -13.47 -17.42
N THR A 199 22.77 -12.72 -18.26
CA THR A 199 22.47 -12.55 -19.67
C THR A 199 22.72 -13.82 -20.48
N LYS A 200 23.48 -14.77 -19.94
CA LYS A 200 23.79 -16.07 -20.56
C LYS A 200 22.90 -17.20 -20.05
N VAL A 201 22.01 -16.90 -19.09
CA VAL A 201 21.11 -17.89 -18.51
C VAL A 201 19.88 -18.02 -19.40
N THR A 202 19.55 -19.23 -19.83
CA THR A 202 18.40 -19.50 -20.69
C THR A 202 17.07 -19.20 -20.00
N ASP A 203 16.96 -19.52 -18.72
CA ASP A 203 15.77 -19.29 -17.91
C ASP A 203 16.14 -18.61 -16.59
N PRO A 204 16.21 -17.25 -16.58
CA PRO A 204 16.56 -16.48 -15.38
C PRO A 204 15.59 -16.66 -14.20
N SER A 205 14.34 -17.07 -14.47
CA SER A 205 13.34 -17.28 -13.40
C SER A 205 13.72 -18.40 -12.43
N LYS A 206 14.61 -19.31 -12.85
CA LYS A 206 15.13 -20.40 -12.02
C LYS A 206 16.32 -20.02 -11.14
N ILE A 207 16.86 -18.82 -11.31
CA ILE A 207 17.99 -18.33 -10.53
C ILE A 207 17.45 -17.58 -9.30
N GLN A 208 17.38 -18.27 -8.18
CA GLN A 208 16.86 -17.71 -6.92
C GLN A 208 17.69 -16.52 -6.45
N GLU A 209 19.02 -16.55 -6.63
CA GLU A 209 19.93 -15.46 -6.31
C GLU A 209 19.59 -14.19 -7.12
N TRP A 210 19.14 -14.36 -8.37
CA TRP A 210 18.71 -13.23 -9.20
C TRP A 210 17.40 -12.62 -8.71
N ALA A 211 16.44 -13.45 -8.32
CA ALA A 211 15.20 -12.99 -7.71
C ALA A 211 15.49 -12.24 -6.40
N GLN A 212 16.34 -12.83 -5.53
CA GLN A 212 16.72 -12.22 -4.25
C GLN A 212 17.48 -10.91 -4.44
N PHE A 213 18.43 -10.83 -5.38
CA PHE A 213 19.19 -9.62 -5.70
C PHE A 213 18.26 -8.43 -6.03
N ARG A 214 17.16 -8.70 -6.74
CA ARG A 214 16.15 -7.67 -7.07
C ARG A 214 15.29 -7.30 -5.85
N CYS A 215 14.89 -8.26 -5.05
CA CYS A 215 14.20 -8.00 -3.79
C CYS A 215 15.06 -7.17 -2.82
N ASP A 216 16.36 -7.47 -2.75
CA ASP A 216 17.32 -6.74 -1.90
C ASP A 216 17.46 -5.28 -2.36
N ALA A 217 17.44 -5.03 -3.68
CA ALA A 217 17.50 -3.69 -4.24
C ALA A 217 16.32 -2.80 -3.80
N VAL A 218 15.10 -3.35 -3.85
CA VAL A 218 13.92 -2.63 -3.38
C VAL A 218 13.95 -2.46 -1.86
N THR A 219 14.35 -3.50 -1.11
CA THR A 219 14.47 -3.45 0.36
C THR A 219 15.46 -2.39 0.81
N GLU A 220 16.63 -2.30 0.16
CA GLU A 220 17.65 -1.28 0.44
C GLU A 220 17.12 0.13 0.20
N LEU A 221 16.45 0.35 -0.94
CA LEU A 221 15.84 1.64 -1.27
C LEU A 221 14.79 2.05 -0.23
N VAL A 222 13.86 1.14 0.12
CA VAL A 222 12.81 1.42 1.12
C VAL A 222 13.43 1.76 2.47
N ASN A 223 14.39 0.97 2.95
CA ASN A 223 14.98 1.22 4.27
C ASN A 223 15.77 2.53 4.29
N THR A 224 16.47 2.88 3.20
CA THR A 224 17.15 4.19 3.07
C THR A 224 16.15 5.36 3.14
N ILE A 225 15.04 5.27 2.43
CA ILE A 225 13.96 6.26 2.46
C ILE A 225 13.34 6.33 3.86
N SER A 226 13.03 5.19 4.46
CA SER A 226 12.40 5.11 5.78
C SER A 226 13.27 5.76 6.85
N ASP A 227 14.57 5.46 6.87
CA ASP A 227 15.50 6.04 7.82
C ASP A 227 15.58 7.57 7.69
N ALA A 228 15.57 8.11 6.46
CA ALA A 228 15.57 9.54 6.21
C ALA A 228 14.27 10.23 6.68
N ILE A 229 13.11 9.59 6.48
CA ILE A 229 11.80 10.10 6.94
C ILE A 229 11.68 10.01 8.46
N HIS A 230 12.11 8.90 9.07
CA HIS A 230 12.14 8.74 10.53
C HIS A 230 13.03 9.79 11.20
N ALA A 231 14.16 10.15 10.57
CA ALA A 231 15.02 11.24 11.05
C ALA A 231 14.34 12.62 11.08
N LYS A 232 13.23 12.79 10.33
CA LYS A 232 12.35 13.97 10.38
C LYS A 232 11.21 13.83 11.40
N GLY A 233 11.17 12.74 12.17
CA GLY A 233 10.12 12.46 13.15
C GLY A 233 8.76 12.10 12.54
N LYS A 234 8.74 11.68 11.25
CA LYS A 234 7.55 11.23 10.55
C LYS A 234 7.56 9.72 10.38
N LYS A 235 6.39 9.16 10.08
CA LYS A 235 6.21 7.73 9.87
C LYS A 235 6.19 7.38 8.39
N VAL A 236 6.46 6.10 8.09
CA VAL A 236 6.45 5.57 6.72
C VAL A 236 5.46 4.42 6.61
N SER A 237 4.65 4.45 5.58
CA SER A 237 3.79 3.33 5.19
C SER A 237 4.05 2.95 3.73
N ALA A 238 3.58 1.78 3.32
CA ALA A 238 3.69 1.36 1.93
C ALA A 238 2.45 0.59 1.47
N ASP A 239 2.11 0.79 0.19
CA ASP A 239 1.13 0.02 -0.54
C ASP A 239 1.84 -1.17 -1.17
N VAL A 240 1.40 -2.35 -0.79
CA VAL A 240 2.12 -3.57 -1.13
C VAL A 240 1.20 -4.59 -1.77
N PHE A 241 1.78 -5.50 -2.54
CA PHE A 241 1.04 -6.66 -3.03
C PHE A 241 0.66 -7.56 -1.85
N PRO A 242 -0.46 -8.30 -1.99
CA PRO A 242 -0.90 -9.25 -1.00
C PRO A 242 0.17 -10.29 -0.67
N GLY A 243 0.08 -10.89 0.48
CA GLY A 243 0.85 -12.03 0.91
C GLY A 243 2.33 -12.03 0.49
N PRO A 244 3.25 -11.71 1.38
CA PRO A 244 4.65 -11.47 1.00
C PRO A 244 5.29 -12.66 0.26
N LYS A 245 4.89 -13.89 0.58
CA LYS A 245 5.39 -15.11 -0.08
C LYS A 245 4.47 -15.64 -1.17
N SER A 246 3.14 -15.52 -0.96
CA SER A 246 2.16 -16.05 -1.90
C SER A 246 2.08 -15.24 -3.20
N TYR A 247 2.38 -13.94 -3.15
CA TYR A 247 2.25 -13.05 -4.31
C TYR A 247 3.38 -12.02 -4.43
N ALA A 248 3.61 -11.17 -3.44
CA ALA A 248 4.42 -9.97 -3.56
C ALA A 248 5.87 -10.24 -3.98
N GLU A 249 6.53 -11.24 -3.41
CA GLU A 249 7.93 -11.54 -3.66
C GLU A 249 8.17 -11.98 -5.11
N TRP A 250 7.36 -12.90 -5.63
CA TRP A 250 7.59 -13.46 -6.96
C TRP A 250 6.92 -12.68 -8.09
N MET A 251 5.81 -11.97 -7.82
CA MET A 251 5.15 -11.14 -8.84
C MET A 251 5.86 -9.82 -9.09
N VAL A 252 6.31 -9.14 -8.02
CA VAL A 252 6.79 -7.73 -8.11
C VAL A 252 8.06 -7.47 -7.31
N ARG A 253 8.70 -8.50 -6.77
CA ARG A 253 9.96 -8.41 -5.98
C ARG A 253 9.83 -7.58 -4.71
N GLN A 254 8.67 -7.60 -4.07
CA GLN A 254 8.43 -6.96 -2.78
C GLN A 254 8.60 -7.97 -1.63
N GLN A 255 9.69 -7.87 -0.87
CA GLN A 255 9.86 -8.54 0.43
C GLN A 255 9.51 -7.57 1.55
N TRP A 256 8.31 -7.00 1.51
CA TRP A 256 7.88 -5.91 2.38
C TRP A 256 7.87 -6.29 3.87
N ASN A 257 7.80 -7.57 4.19
CA ASN A 257 7.98 -8.06 5.55
C ASN A 257 9.40 -7.84 6.11
N LYS A 258 10.38 -7.44 5.28
CA LYS A 258 11.75 -7.08 5.69
C LYS A 258 11.96 -5.56 5.83
N TRP A 259 10.97 -4.76 5.46
CA TRP A 259 11.08 -3.31 5.41
C TRP A 259 10.91 -2.66 6.79
N ASN A 260 11.56 -1.51 6.98
CA ASN A 260 11.47 -0.69 8.20
C ASN A 260 10.29 0.29 8.08
N LEU A 261 9.07 -0.23 8.22
CA LEU A 261 7.83 0.53 8.05
C LEU A 261 7.02 0.58 9.35
N ASP A 262 6.28 1.68 9.54
CA ASP A 262 5.30 1.84 10.62
C ASP A 262 3.94 1.22 10.28
N ALA A 263 3.59 1.16 8.99
CA ALA A 263 2.37 0.53 8.52
C ALA A 263 2.53 -0.05 7.11
N VAL A 264 1.75 -1.08 6.80
CA VAL A 264 1.58 -1.65 5.46
C VAL A 264 0.10 -1.70 5.10
N PHE A 265 -0.15 -1.47 3.82
CA PHE A 265 -1.47 -1.49 3.20
C PHE A 265 -1.48 -2.51 2.05
N PRO A 266 -1.61 -3.81 2.35
CA PRO A 266 -1.70 -4.81 1.29
C PRO A 266 -2.96 -4.61 0.46
N MET A 267 -2.80 -4.61 -0.87
CA MET A 267 -3.88 -4.46 -1.84
C MET A 267 -4.60 -5.80 -2.03
N ASN A 268 -5.37 -6.22 -1.01
CA ASN A 268 -6.09 -7.50 -0.98
C ASN A 268 -7.34 -7.47 -1.87
N TYR A 269 -7.15 -7.08 -3.13
CA TYR A 269 -8.19 -6.89 -4.14
C TYR A 269 -8.54 -8.23 -4.77
N ASN A 270 -9.46 -8.96 -4.14
CA ASN A 270 -9.77 -10.35 -4.45
C ASN A 270 -10.09 -10.62 -5.93
N ASP A 271 -10.80 -9.73 -6.61
CA ASP A 271 -11.16 -9.93 -8.02
C ASP A 271 -9.94 -9.91 -8.96
N PHE A 272 -8.88 -9.17 -8.61
CA PHE A 272 -7.62 -9.20 -9.35
C PHE A 272 -6.97 -10.59 -9.35
N TYR A 273 -7.21 -11.37 -8.31
CA TYR A 273 -6.69 -12.72 -8.14
C TYR A 273 -7.71 -13.81 -8.48
N MET A 274 -8.94 -13.41 -8.87
CA MET A 274 -10.10 -14.30 -9.13
C MET A 274 -10.48 -15.11 -7.89
N GLU A 275 -10.44 -14.50 -6.73
CA GLU A 275 -10.70 -15.10 -5.44
C GLU A 275 -12.00 -14.56 -4.81
N PRO A 276 -12.68 -15.33 -3.94
CA PRO A 276 -13.86 -14.87 -3.24
C PRO A 276 -13.52 -13.83 -2.15
N ALA A 277 -14.53 -13.09 -1.65
CA ALA A 277 -14.35 -12.09 -0.58
C ALA A 277 -13.66 -12.66 0.68
N SER A 278 -13.91 -13.91 1.03
CA SER A 278 -13.28 -14.62 2.17
C SER A 278 -11.74 -14.80 2.02
N TRP A 279 -11.23 -14.75 0.77
CA TRP A 279 -9.79 -14.82 0.52
C TRP A 279 -9.03 -13.67 1.19
N VAL A 280 -9.65 -12.50 1.34
CA VAL A 280 -9.08 -11.35 2.05
C VAL A 280 -8.58 -11.76 3.44
N GLY A 281 -9.37 -12.54 4.18
CA GLY A 281 -8.94 -13.07 5.48
C GLY A 281 -7.80 -14.08 5.38
N SER A 282 -7.81 -14.93 4.35
CA SER A 282 -6.78 -15.95 4.15
C SER A 282 -5.41 -15.32 3.90
N VAL A 283 -5.34 -14.32 3.03
CA VAL A 283 -4.10 -13.61 2.72
C VAL A 283 -3.65 -12.71 3.87
N THR A 284 -4.58 -12.02 4.54
CA THR A 284 -4.29 -11.21 5.74
C THR A 284 -3.66 -12.04 6.86
N LYS A 285 -4.02 -13.32 7.00
CA LYS A 285 -3.38 -14.22 7.98
C LYS A 285 -1.89 -14.42 7.68
N GLU A 286 -1.53 -14.64 6.42
CA GLU A 286 -0.11 -14.73 6.02
C GLU A 286 0.63 -13.42 6.33
N GLU A 287 -0.01 -12.29 6.03
CA GLU A 287 0.53 -10.96 6.23
C GLU A 287 0.81 -10.66 7.71
N ALA A 288 -0.18 -10.92 8.56
CA ALA A 288 -0.06 -10.75 10.01
C ALA A 288 1.06 -11.63 10.60
N GLU A 289 1.17 -12.89 10.16
CA GLU A 289 2.25 -13.78 10.61
C GLU A 289 3.63 -13.30 10.11
N ALA A 290 3.70 -12.75 8.90
CA ALA A 290 4.95 -12.26 8.31
C ALA A 290 5.55 -11.03 9.01
N ILE A 291 4.73 -10.22 9.69
CA ILE A 291 5.17 -9.05 10.47
C ILE A 291 5.10 -9.29 11.98
N LYS A 292 4.80 -10.50 12.41
CA LYS A 292 4.70 -10.85 13.83
C LYS A 292 5.97 -10.46 14.59
N GLY A 293 5.77 -9.75 15.71
CA GLY A 293 6.86 -9.25 16.55
C GLY A 293 7.47 -7.92 16.07
N LYS A 294 6.96 -7.34 14.98
CA LYS A 294 7.29 -5.99 14.55
C LYS A 294 6.27 -4.97 15.08
N ASN A 295 6.65 -3.69 15.09
CA ASN A 295 5.73 -2.59 15.41
C ASN A 295 4.92 -2.11 14.21
N THR A 296 5.09 -2.74 13.05
CA THR A 296 4.41 -2.40 11.80
C THR A 296 2.92 -2.72 11.90
N LYS A 297 2.07 -1.74 11.61
CA LYS A 297 0.61 -1.91 11.55
C LYS A 297 0.18 -2.51 10.22
N LEU A 298 -0.85 -3.35 10.24
CA LEU A 298 -1.42 -4.04 9.07
C LEU A 298 -2.83 -3.52 8.79
N TYR A 299 -3.00 -2.80 7.70
CA TYR A 299 -4.29 -2.30 7.25
C TYR A 299 -4.71 -3.03 5.97
N SER A 300 -5.54 -4.07 6.10
CA SER A 300 -5.96 -4.89 4.96
C SER A 300 -6.77 -4.06 3.96
N GLY A 301 -6.29 -3.97 2.72
CA GLY A 301 -6.93 -3.19 1.66
C GLY A 301 -8.09 -3.95 1.02
N ILE A 302 -9.21 -3.29 0.86
CA ILE A 302 -10.36 -3.80 0.12
C ILE A 302 -10.64 -2.93 -1.09
N PHE A 303 -11.04 -3.56 -2.19
CA PHE A 303 -11.40 -2.91 -3.44
C PHE A 303 -12.91 -2.86 -3.59
N ILE A 304 -13.45 -1.67 -3.88
CA ILE A 304 -14.89 -1.48 -4.02
C ILE A 304 -15.29 -1.54 -5.48
N CYS A 305 -16.37 -2.25 -5.75
CA CYS A 305 -16.93 -2.38 -7.09
C CYS A 305 -17.45 -1.02 -7.59
N HIS A 306 -16.89 -0.52 -8.67
CA HIS A 306 -17.26 0.74 -9.30
C HIS A 306 -18.69 0.69 -9.85
N ASP A 307 -19.04 -0.38 -10.54
CA ASP A 307 -20.40 -0.65 -11.09
C ASP A 307 -20.92 -2.00 -10.59
N TRP A 308 -21.08 -2.11 -9.27
CA TRP A 308 -21.41 -3.35 -8.59
C TRP A 308 -22.71 -4.01 -9.07
N GLN A 309 -23.67 -3.23 -9.56
CA GLN A 309 -24.95 -3.77 -10.09
C GLN A 309 -24.75 -4.59 -11.37
N HIS A 310 -23.61 -4.46 -12.02
CA HIS A 310 -23.24 -5.16 -13.24
C HIS A 310 -21.97 -6.01 -13.11
N LYS A 311 -21.54 -6.32 -11.88
CA LYS A 311 -20.31 -7.06 -11.59
C LYS A 311 -20.17 -8.36 -12.40
N ASP A 312 -21.22 -9.12 -12.54
CA ASP A 312 -21.27 -10.37 -13.31
C ASP A 312 -21.13 -10.17 -14.84
N LYS A 313 -21.20 -8.93 -15.32
CA LYS A 313 -21.00 -8.56 -16.72
C LYS A 313 -19.65 -7.88 -16.95
N VAL A 314 -18.90 -7.56 -15.90
CA VAL A 314 -17.62 -6.90 -15.97
C VAL A 314 -16.52 -7.94 -16.14
N ILE A 315 -15.75 -7.78 -17.23
CA ILE A 315 -14.60 -8.66 -17.54
C ILE A 315 -13.31 -8.09 -16.91
N ASP A 316 -13.26 -6.75 -16.72
CA ASP A 316 -12.09 -6.07 -16.18
C ASP A 316 -12.19 -5.98 -14.66
N PRO A 317 -11.30 -6.65 -13.89
CA PRO A 317 -11.32 -6.62 -12.43
C PRO A 317 -11.09 -5.22 -11.85
N GLU A 318 -10.52 -4.27 -12.60
CA GLU A 318 -10.42 -2.88 -12.16
C GLU A 318 -11.78 -2.17 -12.08
N ASN A 319 -12.80 -2.71 -12.73
CA ASN A 319 -14.18 -2.25 -12.67
C ASN A 319 -15.09 -3.20 -11.89
N SER A 320 -14.52 -4.13 -11.16
CA SER A 320 -15.18 -5.13 -10.31
C SER A 320 -15.08 -4.75 -8.82
N GLY A 321 -14.60 -5.62 -7.98
CA GLY A 321 -14.43 -5.36 -6.55
C GLY A 321 -15.61 -5.87 -5.71
N LEU A 322 -15.61 -5.53 -4.42
CA LEU A 322 -16.60 -6.04 -3.48
C LEU A 322 -18.00 -5.44 -3.72
N LEU A 323 -19.00 -6.30 -3.74
CA LEU A 323 -20.40 -5.90 -3.64
C LEU A 323 -20.74 -5.47 -2.19
N PRO A 324 -21.80 -4.66 -1.97
CA PRO A 324 -22.25 -4.35 -0.61
C PRO A 324 -22.43 -5.58 0.28
N SER A 325 -22.98 -6.66 -0.25
CA SER A 325 -23.19 -7.93 0.48
C SER A 325 -21.90 -8.67 0.84
N GLU A 326 -20.77 -8.37 0.20
CA GLU A 326 -19.48 -9.00 0.42
C GLU A 326 -18.60 -8.24 1.45
N ILE A 327 -18.96 -6.99 1.77
CA ILE A 327 -18.19 -6.13 2.70
C ILE A 327 -18.02 -6.78 4.07
N ALA A 328 -19.11 -7.35 4.61
CA ALA A 328 -19.06 -7.96 5.94
C ALA A 328 -18.07 -9.13 5.97
N GLU A 329 -18.12 -10.02 4.98
CA GLU A 329 -17.24 -11.18 4.89
C GLU A 329 -15.77 -10.77 4.76
N ALA A 330 -15.46 -9.83 3.87
CA ALA A 330 -14.09 -9.35 3.66
C ALA A 330 -13.52 -8.70 4.93
N VAL A 331 -14.26 -7.76 5.54
CA VAL A 331 -13.81 -7.02 6.72
C VAL A 331 -13.69 -7.92 7.95
N GLU A 332 -14.70 -8.72 8.25
CA GLU A 332 -14.66 -9.64 9.41
C GLU A 332 -13.54 -10.66 9.28
N SER A 333 -13.33 -11.22 8.08
CA SER A 333 -12.28 -12.21 7.86
C SER A 333 -10.88 -11.59 8.02
N ALA A 334 -10.66 -10.36 7.52
CA ALA A 334 -9.41 -9.63 7.71
C ALA A 334 -9.13 -9.33 9.19
N MET A 335 -10.13 -8.81 9.92
CA MET A 335 -9.96 -8.49 11.34
C MET A 335 -9.72 -9.74 12.19
N LYS A 336 -10.45 -10.83 11.94
CA LYS A 336 -10.23 -12.13 12.60
C LYS A 336 -8.85 -12.73 12.28
N ALA A 337 -8.29 -12.41 11.11
CA ALA A 337 -6.97 -12.85 10.68
C ALA A 337 -5.81 -12.05 11.28
N GLY A 338 -6.08 -10.93 11.95
CA GLY A 338 -5.09 -10.15 12.69
C GLY A 338 -4.73 -8.80 12.05
N ALA A 339 -5.55 -8.27 11.15
CA ALA A 339 -5.41 -6.88 10.71
C ALA A 339 -5.61 -5.90 11.88
N ASP A 340 -4.85 -4.81 11.91
CA ASP A 340 -5.07 -3.70 12.86
C ASP A 340 -6.24 -2.80 12.43
N GLY A 341 -6.66 -2.88 11.16
CA GLY A 341 -7.74 -2.13 10.56
C GLY A 341 -7.86 -2.42 9.07
N ILE A 342 -8.61 -1.59 8.35
CA ILE A 342 -8.85 -1.75 6.92
C ILE A 342 -8.55 -0.47 6.15
N SER A 343 -8.33 -0.60 4.84
CA SER A 343 -8.27 0.52 3.91
C SER A 343 -9.19 0.28 2.70
N ILE A 344 -9.76 1.35 2.16
CA ILE A 344 -10.79 1.30 1.13
C ILE A 344 -10.30 2.00 -0.13
N PHE A 345 -10.20 1.25 -1.23
CA PHE A 345 -9.88 1.77 -2.55
C PHE A 345 -11.10 1.59 -3.47
N THR A 346 -11.92 2.62 -3.77
CA THR A 346 -11.89 3.98 -3.23
C THR A 346 -13.23 4.33 -2.56
N PRO A 347 -13.25 5.25 -1.58
CA PRO A 347 -14.51 5.67 -0.96
C PRO A 347 -15.44 6.40 -1.94
N ASN A 348 -14.92 6.92 -3.06
CA ASN A 348 -15.71 7.58 -4.09
C ASN A 348 -16.63 6.62 -4.85
N ASP A 349 -16.31 5.32 -4.85
CA ASP A 349 -17.10 4.25 -5.48
C ASP A 349 -18.09 3.60 -4.50
N MET A 350 -18.04 3.97 -3.21
CA MET A 350 -18.96 3.45 -2.23
C MET A 350 -20.36 4.05 -2.34
N THR A 351 -21.35 3.20 -2.53
CA THR A 351 -22.78 3.56 -2.44
C THR A 351 -23.23 3.66 -1.00
N ASN A 352 -24.46 4.14 -0.78
CA ASN A 352 -25.07 4.13 0.56
C ASN A 352 -25.17 2.72 1.15
N GLU A 353 -25.38 1.70 0.32
CA GLU A 353 -25.43 0.30 0.71
C GLU A 353 -24.07 -0.21 1.21
N HIS A 354 -22.98 0.12 0.49
CA HIS A 354 -21.62 -0.21 0.92
C HIS A 354 -21.31 0.41 2.29
N TRP A 355 -21.61 1.71 2.47
CA TRP A 355 -21.39 2.40 3.74
C TRP A 355 -22.23 1.80 4.88
N ALA A 356 -23.50 1.44 4.61
CA ALA A 356 -24.37 0.84 5.62
C ALA A 356 -23.84 -0.52 6.09
N GLU A 357 -23.40 -1.39 5.17
CA GLU A 357 -22.82 -2.69 5.54
C GLU A 357 -21.49 -2.52 6.27
N LEU A 358 -20.62 -1.59 5.85
CA LEU A 358 -19.38 -1.29 6.57
C LEU A 358 -19.65 -0.82 8.00
N GLU A 359 -20.55 0.15 8.18
CA GLU A 359 -20.91 0.64 9.53
C GLU A 359 -21.47 -0.45 10.42
N LYS A 360 -22.28 -1.34 9.86
CA LYS A 360 -22.86 -2.47 10.57
C LYS A 360 -21.79 -3.45 11.05
N VAL A 361 -20.84 -3.80 10.20
CA VAL A 361 -19.77 -4.73 10.57
C VAL A 361 -18.82 -4.12 11.60
N LEU A 362 -18.45 -2.83 11.45
CA LEU A 362 -17.59 -2.12 12.38
C LEU A 362 -18.21 -1.92 13.79
N LYS A 363 -19.54 -1.96 13.91
CA LYS A 363 -20.22 -1.92 15.21
C LYS A 363 -20.22 -3.27 15.93
N ASN A 364 -20.06 -4.36 15.18
CA ASN A 364 -20.11 -5.71 15.71
C ASN A 364 -18.72 -6.29 16.05
N LEU A 365 -17.65 -5.64 15.57
CA LEU A 365 -16.26 -5.96 15.87
C LEU A 365 -15.74 -5.19 17.08
#